data_a3ad6c5dd3d99cf5dfb905e2801586a8
#
_entry.id   a3ad6c5dd3d99cf5dfb905e2801586a8
#
_cell.length_a   1.000
_cell.length_b   1.000
_cell.length_c   1.000
_cell.angle_alpha   90.00
_cell.angle_beta   90.00
_cell.angle_gamma   90.00
#
_symmetry.space_group_name_H-M   'P 1'
#
loop_
_entity.id
_entity.type
_entity.pdbx_description
1 polymer ?
#
loop_
_entity_poly.entity_id
_entity_poly.type
_entity_poly.pdbx_seq_one_letter_code
_entity_poly.pdbx_strand_id
1 'polypeptide(L)'
;IRPLLPQRADTVVGPGDDCAVVRVAGSADDWLFTTDPVIERRHFLPETPPRLVGRKAIARAVSDVAAMGGTPLWILVDLVAPAATPLARIRGLYAGLIAAAEKWNLGILGGDTAEGDTLELHITGVGRLPRGSAVLRSGARAGNFVYVTGALGGAYLPGSRHHLLFEPRLEAGRFLAQHKFATAMMDLSDGLAADLPRLLDASRRG
;
A
#
# COMPACT_ATOMS: atom_id res chain seq x y z
N ILE A 1 7.64 -15.46 -13.01
CA ILE A 1 8.07 -14.13 -13.54
C ILE A 1 9.26 -13.57 -12.75
N ARG A 2 9.25 -13.60 -11.40
CA ARG A 2 10.32 -13.01 -10.55
C ARG A 2 11.75 -13.36 -10.99
N PRO A 3 12.12 -14.61 -11.30
CA PRO A 3 13.48 -14.94 -11.71
C PRO A 3 13.92 -14.33 -13.04
N LEU A 4 12.98 -13.81 -13.84
CA LEU A 4 13.22 -13.22 -15.16
C LEU A 4 13.42 -11.71 -15.12
N LEU A 5 13.17 -11.08 -13.97
CA LEU A 5 13.30 -9.63 -13.84
C LEU A 5 14.76 -9.23 -13.59
N PRO A 6 15.29 -8.26 -14.34
CA PRO A 6 16.65 -7.78 -14.11
C PRO A 6 16.74 -7.14 -12.73
N GLN A 7 17.80 -7.47 -11.99
CA GLN A 7 18.08 -6.91 -10.69
C GLN A 7 19.28 -5.95 -10.76
N ARG A 8 19.20 -4.83 -10.06
CA ARG A 8 20.30 -3.90 -9.88
C ARG A 8 20.96 -4.12 -8.51
N ALA A 9 22.22 -3.75 -8.39
CA ALA A 9 22.98 -3.92 -7.15
C ALA A 9 22.43 -3.08 -5.97
N ASP A 10 21.69 -2.03 -6.27
CA ASP A 10 21.03 -1.14 -5.30
C ASP A 10 19.63 -1.67 -4.87
N THR A 11 19.10 -2.73 -5.49
CA THR A 11 17.86 -3.37 -5.09
C THR A 11 18.10 -4.32 -3.92
N VAL A 12 17.66 -3.93 -2.73
CA VAL A 12 17.80 -4.75 -1.49
C VAL A 12 16.68 -5.79 -1.41
N VAL A 13 15.45 -5.38 -1.75
CA VAL A 13 14.28 -6.26 -1.82
C VAL A 13 13.56 -5.96 -3.14
N GLY A 14 13.46 -6.97 -3.98
CA GLY A 14 12.72 -6.91 -5.23
C GLY A 14 11.27 -7.35 -5.07
N PRO A 15 10.61 -7.80 -6.17
CA PRO A 15 9.21 -8.20 -6.14
C PRO A 15 8.94 -9.34 -5.16
N GLY A 16 7.90 -9.18 -4.34
CA GLY A 16 7.43 -10.24 -3.44
C GLY A 16 7.23 -9.86 -2.00
N ASP A 17 7.48 -8.61 -1.68
CA ASP A 17 7.14 -8.00 -0.41
C ASP A 17 6.13 -6.87 -0.65
N ASP A 18 5.67 -6.17 0.42
CA ASP A 18 4.70 -5.07 0.31
C ASP A 18 5.29 -3.89 -0.48
N CYS A 19 6.56 -3.57 -0.26
CA CYS A 19 7.30 -2.62 -1.09
C CYS A 19 8.58 -3.25 -1.64
N ALA A 20 9.06 -2.73 -2.77
CA ALA A 20 10.46 -2.87 -3.15
C ALA A 20 11.32 -1.98 -2.24
N VAL A 21 12.53 -2.46 -1.89
CA VAL A 21 13.50 -1.71 -1.09
C VAL A 21 14.73 -1.39 -1.93
N VAL A 22 15.03 -0.10 -2.07
CA VAL A 22 16.20 0.38 -2.82
C VAL A 22 17.15 1.11 -1.89
N ARG A 23 18.43 0.83 -2.03
CA ARG A 23 19.49 1.44 -1.25
C ARG A 23 20.29 2.42 -2.08
N VAL A 24 20.10 3.70 -1.84
CA VAL A 24 20.88 4.75 -2.53
C VAL A 24 22.23 4.92 -1.84
N ALA A 25 23.30 4.98 -2.62
CA ALA A 25 24.65 5.19 -2.11
C ALA A 25 24.74 6.53 -1.36
N GLY A 26 25.34 6.53 -0.17
CA GLY A 26 25.46 7.72 0.69
C GLY A 26 24.20 8.07 1.49
N SER A 27 23.06 7.40 1.27
CA SER A 27 21.85 7.59 2.07
C SER A 27 21.93 6.85 3.40
N ALA A 28 21.45 7.49 4.48
CA ALA A 28 21.25 6.86 5.77
C ALA A 28 19.98 6.00 5.78
N ASP A 29 19.10 6.18 4.80
CA ASP A 29 17.83 5.50 4.66
C ASP A 29 17.85 4.51 3.50
N ASP A 30 17.03 3.46 3.61
CA ASP A 30 16.53 2.67 2.50
C ASP A 30 15.21 3.27 2.02
N TRP A 31 14.96 3.21 0.72
CA TRP A 31 13.79 3.76 0.05
C TRP A 31 12.79 2.66 -0.29
N LEU A 32 11.53 2.93 -0.04
CA LEU A 32 10.41 2.03 -0.29
C LEU A 32 9.65 2.49 -1.52
N PHE A 33 9.31 1.55 -2.39
CA PHE A 33 8.49 1.79 -3.59
C PHE A 33 7.37 0.76 -3.65
N THR A 34 6.15 1.24 -3.78
CA THR A 34 4.98 0.41 -4.05
C THR A 34 4.13 0.99 -5.15
N THR A 35 3.27 0.18 -5.74
CA THR A 35 2.25 0.63 -6.68
C THR A 35 0.97 -0.18 -6.50
N ASP A 36 -0.16 0.51 -6.39
CA ASP A 36 -1.47 -0.10 -6.13
C ASP A 36 -2.55 0.50 -7.04
N PRO A 37 -3.30 -0.33 -7.78
CA PRO A 37 -4.46 0.12 -8.53
C PRO A 37 -5.72 0.13 -7.69
N VAL A 38 -6.60 1.10 -7.95
CA VAL A 38 -7.99 1.12 -7.49
C VAL A 38 -8.90 1.24 -8.72
N ILE A 39 -9.57 0.15 -9.07
CA ILE A 39 -10.31 -0.03 -10.32
C ILE A 39 -11.79 -0.12 -10.02
N GLU A 40 -12.61 0.61 -10.77
CA GLU A 40 -14.07 0.55 -10.70
C GLU A 40 -14.58 -0.88 -10.94
N ARG A 41 -15.62 -1.29 -10.24
CA ARG A 41 -16.22 -2.64 -10.25
C ARG A 41 -15.33 -3.78 -9.72
N ARG A 42 -14.08 -3.47 -9.34
CA ARG A 42 -13.17 -4.38 -8.65
C ARG A 42 -12.94 -3.97 -7.21
N HIS A 43 -12.58 -2.70 -7.01
CA HIS A 43 -12.20 -2.17 -5.71
C HIS A 43 -13.22 -1.19 -5.13
N PHE A 44 -14.13 -0.69 -5.96
CA PHE A 44 -15.25 0.17 -5.59
C PHE A 44 -16.38 0.07 -6.63
N LEU A 45 -17.59 0.43 -6.24
CA LEU A 45 -18.77 0.44 -7.12
C LEU A 45 -18.93 1.82 -7.78
N PRO A 46 -19.58 1.90 -8.97
CA PRO A 46 -19.78 3.17 -9.69
C PRO A 46 -20.42 4.28 -8.84
N GLU A 47 -21.34 3.90 -7.94
CA GLU A 47 -22.06 4.81 -7.03
C GLU A 47 -21.24 5.21 -5.79
N THR A 48 -20.04 4.65 -5.60
CA THR A 48 -19.20 5.02 -4.46
C THR A 48 -18.82 6.51 -4.54
N PRO A 49 -19.00 7.27 -3.46
CA PRO A 49 -18.62 8.68 -3.44
C PRO A 49 -17.15 8.86 -3.88
N PRO A 50 -16.88 9.70 -4.90
CA PRO A 50 -15.52 9.81 -5.48
C PRO A 50 -14.46 10.19 -4.44
N ARG A 51 -14.82 11.02 -3.45
CA ARG A 51 -13.90 11.39 -2.36
C ARG A 51 -13.41 10.18 -1.55
N LEU A 52 -14.28 9.18 -1.35
CA LEU A 52 -13.88 7.95 -0.64
C LEU A 52 -12.99 7.06 -1.50
N VAL A 53 -13.20 7.06 -2.81
CA VAL A 53 -12.35 6.33 -3.76
C VAL A 53 -10.93 6.90 -3.75
N GLY A 54 -10.79 8.23 -3.87
CA GLY A 54 -9.48 8.89 -3.80
C GLY A 54 -8.76 8.64 -2.46
N ARG A 55 -9.50 8.71 -1.33
CA ARG A 55 -8.94 8.36 -0.02
C ARG A 55 -8.44 6.92 0.03
N LYS A 56 -9.25 5.96 -0.45
CA LYS A 56 -8.89 4.54 -0.48
C LYS A 56 -7.63 4.29 -1.31
N ALA A 57 -7.50 4.97 -2.44
CA ALA A 57 -6.35 4.81 -3.32
C ALA A 57 -5.03 5.13 -2.58
N ILE A 58 -4.97 6.26 -1.89
CA ILE A 58 -3.79 6.63 -1.07
C ILE A 58 -3.61 5.66 0.12
N ALA A 59 -4.71 5.32 0.81
CA ALA A 59 -4.64 4.46 1.99
C ALA A 59 -4.00 3.10 1.69
N ARG A 60 -4.22 2.53 0.50
CA ARG A 60 -3.61 1.27 0.08
C ARG A 60 -2.09 1.38 -0.01
N ALA A 61 -1.59 2.34 -0.79
CA ALA A 61 -0.13 2.54 -0.93
C ALA A 61 0.54 2.89 0.43
N VAL A 62 -0.15 3.64 1.29
CA VAL A 62 0.34 3.94 2.64
C VAL A 62 0.35 2.69 3.53
N SER A 63 -0.58 1.75 3.33
CA SER A 63 -0.64 0.47 4.05
C SER A 63 0.59 -0.39 3.77
N ASP A 64 1.03 -0.49 2.51
CA ASP A 64 2.23 -1.22 2.14
C ASP A 64 3.49 -0.66 2.84
N VAL A 65 3.62 0.67 2.85
CA VAL A 65 4.72 1.33 3.55
C VAL A 65 4.66 1.08 5.06
N ALA A 66 3.46 1.09 5.64
CA ALA A 66 3.25 0.78 7.06
C ALA A 66 3.62 -0.66 7.39
N ALA A 67 3.30 -1.62 6.50
CA ALA A 67 3.61 -3.04 6.66
C ALA A 67 5.11 -3.31 6.76
N MET A 68 5.94 -2.45 6.18
CA MET A 68 7.40 -2.57 6.26
C MET A 68 8.03 -1.70 7.37
N GLY A 69 7.20 -0.99 8.16
CA GLY A 69 7.66 -0.10 9.22
C GLY A 69 8.20 1.24 8.73
N GLY A 70 7.86 1.63 7.50
CA GLY A 70 8.34 2.84 6.84
C GLY A 70 7.54 4.10 7.17
N THR A 71 8.07 5.22 6.68
CA THR A 71 7.40 6.51 6.66
C THR A 71 7.09 6.85 5.21
N PRO A 72 5.82 6.98 4.81
CA PRO A 72 5.44 7.41 3.47
C PRO A 72 5.80 8.89 3.29
N LEU A 73 6.20 9.27 2.08
CA LEU A 73 6.66 10.63 1.76
C LEU A 73 5.94 11.23 0.57
N TRP A 74 5.91 10.50 -0.53
CA TRP A 74 5.42 11.01 -1.81
C TRP A 74 4.57 9.98 -2.54
N ILE A 75 3.73 10.49 -3.42
CA ILE A 75 2.95 9.70 -4.37
C ILE A 75 2.95 10.30 -5.76
N LEU A 76 2.81 9.45 -6.76
CA LEU A 76 2.39 9.77 -8.11
C LEU A 76 1.02 9.16 -8.34
N VAL A 77 0.18 9.84 -9.12
CA VAL A 77 -1.22 9.44 -9.38
C VAL A 77 -1.43 9.30 -10.88
N ASP A 78 -1.60 8.08 -11.37
CA ASP A 78 -2.02 7.86 -12.75
C ASP A 78 -3.53 7.63 -12.75
N LEU A 79 -4.24 8.50 -13.47
CA LEU A 79 -5.68 8.45 -13.63
C LEU A 79 -6.02 7.94 -15.03
N VAL A 80 -6.74 6.84 -15.10
CA VAL A 80 -7.38 6.37 -16.33
C VAL A 80 -8.89 6.55 -16.19
N ALA A 81 -9.52 7.16 -17.18
CA ALA A 81 -10.96 7.42 -17.11
C ALA A 81 -11.62 7.41 -18.50
N PRO A 82 -12.88 6.95 -18.61
CA PRO A 82 -13.66 7.14 -19.83
C PRO A 82 -13.79 8.63 -20.18
N ALA A 83 -13.71 8.96 -21.47
CA ALA A 83 -13.84 10.35 -21.97
C ALA A 83 -15.11 11.05 -21.48
N ALA A 84 -16.20 10.30 -21.30
CA ALA A 84 -17.48 10.81 -20.81
C ALA A 84 -17.53 11.01 -19.28
N THR A 85 -16.43 10.78 -18.53
CA THR A 85 -16.43 10.92 -17.08
C THR A 85 -16.66 12.38 -16.66
N PRO A 86 -17.72 12.69 -15.88
CA PRO A 86 -18.01 14.06 -15.49
C PRO A 86 -16.84 14.68 -14.70
N LEU A 87 -16.48 15.92 -15.02
CA LEU A 87 -15.41 16.66 -14.34
C LEU A 87 -15.66 16.75 -12.83
N ALA A 88 -16.92 16.84 -12.41
CA ALA A 88 -17.28 16.83 -10.98
C ALA A 88 -16.84 15.54 -10.28
N ARG A 89 -16.91 14.39 -10.96
CA ARG A 89 -16.43 13.10 -10.44
C ARG A 89 -14.91 13.12 -10.26
N ILE A 90 -14.17 13.60 -11.26
CA ILE A 90 -12.70 13.75 -11.20
C ILE A 90 -12.31 14.69 -10.05
N ARG A 91 -12.96 15.85 -9.94
CA ARG A 91 -12.72 16.78 -8.82
C ARG A 91 -12.98 16.13 -7.46
N GLY A 92 -14.02 15.31 -7.35
CA GLY A 92 -14.33 14.54 -6.13
C GLY A 92 -13.24 13.54 -5.78
N LEU A 93 -12.67 12.82 -6.77
CA LEU A 93 -11.53 11.91 -6.57
C LEU A 93 -10.32 12.68 -6.02
N TYR A 94 -9.92 13.77 -6.67
CA TYR A 94 -8.80 14.59 -6.24
C TYR A 94 -9.02 15.23 -4.88
N ALA A 95 -10.23 15.64 -4.54
CA ALA A 95 -10.55 16.10 -3.18
C ALA A 95 -10.31 15.01 -2.11
N GLY A 96 -10.55 13.74 -2.46
CA GLY A 96 -10.24 12.60 -1.60
C GLY A 96 -8.75 12.31 -1.50
N LEU A 97 -8.03 12.37 -2.63
CA LEU A 97 -6.57 12.21 -2.71
C LEU A 97 -5.88 13.28 -1.87
N ILE A 98 -6.22 14.55 -2.07
CA ILE A 98 -5.62 15.68 -1.35
C ILE A 98 -5.85 15.56 0.15
N ALA A 99 -7.09 15.34 0.59
CA ALA A 99 -7.39 15.22 2.01
C ALA A 99 -6.67 14.03 2.68
N ALA A 100 -6.47 12.93 1.95
CA ALA A 100 -5.72 11.78 2.44
C ALA A 100 -4.21 12.06 2.48
N ALA A 101 -3.67 12.73 1.46
CA ALA A 101 -2.28 13.14 1.42
C ALA A 101 -1.94 14.10 2.57
N GLU A 102 -2.78 15.10 2.83
CA GLU A 102 -2.65 16.00 3.98
C GLU A 102 -2.69 15.23 5.31
N LYS A 103 -3.66 14.32 5.46
CA LYS A 103 -3.84 13.52 6.68
C LYS A 103 -2.59 12.70 7.03
N TRP A 104 -1.94 12.11 6.05
CA TRP A 104 -0.76 11.25 6.26
C TRP A 104 0.56 11.95 5.90
N ASN A 105 0.54 13.27 5.71
CA ASN A 105 1.69 14.10 5.43
C ASN A 105 2.49 13.64 4.19
N LEU A 106 1.77 13.48 3.07
CA LEU A 106 2.32 13.07 1.79
C LEU A 106 2.39 14.23 0.81
N GLY A 107 3.45 14.28 -0.01
CA GLY A 107 3.50 15.11 -1.20
C GLY A 107 2.92 14.38 -2.41
N ILE A 108 1.99 15.02 -3.13
CA ILE A 108 1.57 14.57 -4.48
C ILE A 108 2.52 15.22 -5.47
N LEU A 109 3.41 14.44 -6.10
CA LEU A 109 4.47 14.97 -6.98
C LEU A 109 4.00 15.16 -8.43
N GLY A 110 2.94 14.47 -8.83
CA GLY A 110 2.43 14.47 -10.20
C GLY A 110 1.80 13.13 -10.55
N GLY A 111 1.89 12.74 -11.80
CA GLY A 111 1.33 11.51 -12.34
C GLY A 111 1.00 11.69 -13.81
N ASP A 112 0.09 10.88 -14.31
CA ASP A 112 -0.38 10.92 -15.68
C ASP A 112 -1.91 10.86 -15.75
N THR A 113 -2.47 11.17 -16.90
CA THR A 113 -3.90 11.03 -17.17
C THR A 113 -4.11 10.47 -18.56
N ALA A 114 -4.81 9.34 -18.65
CA ALA A 114 -5.12 8.67 -19.91
C ALA A 114 -6.62 8.39 -20.06
N GLU A 115 -7.06 8.26 -21.29
CA GLU A 115 -8.38 7.74 -21.61
C GLU A 115 -8.37 6.22 -21.55
N GLY A 116 -9.47 5.62 -21.04
CA GLY A 116 -9.67 4.18 -20.98
C GLY A 116 -11.12 3.82 -20.74
N ASP A 117 -11.44 2.54 -20.75
CA ASP A 117 -12.82 2.07 -20.65
C ASP A 117 -13.37 2.10 -19.21
N THR A 118 -12.50 2.13 -18.23
CA THR A 118 -12.86 2.01 -16.81
C THR A 118 -12.18 3.12 -16.01
N LEU A 119 -12.85 3.59 -14.97
CA LEU A 119 -12.23 4.55 -14.03
C LEU A 119 -11.24 3.83 -13.12
N GLU A 120 -9.98 4.21 -13.22
CA GLU A 120 -8.88 3.63 -12.48
C GLU A 120 -7.97 4.72 -11.90
N LEU A 121 -7.46 4.45 -10.71
CA LEU A 121 -6.39 5.22 -10.07
C LEU A 121 -5.25 4.25 -9.79
N HIS A 122 -4.06 4.54 -10.30
CA HIS A 122 -2.85 3.80 -9.98
C HIS A 122 -1.95 4.72 -9.15
N ILE A 123 -1.69 4.32 -7.91
CA ILE A 123 -0.89 5.11 -6.98
C ILE A 123 0.49 4.49 -6.86
N THR A 124 1.51 5.22 -7.28
CA THR A 124 2.89 4.88 -6.94
C THR A 124 3.26 5.60 -5.64
N GLY A 125 3.55 4.83 -4.61
CA GLY A 125 3.95 5.33 -3.30
C GLY A 125 5.46 5.24 -3.09
N VAL A 126 6.03 6.29 -2.51
CA VAL A 126 7.45 6.35 -2.11
C VAL A 126 7.52 6.62 -0.61
N GLY A 127 8.25 5.78 0.08
CA GLY A 127 8.53 5.92 1.50
C GLY A 127 10.00 5.75 1.83
N ARG A 128 10.34 5.88 3.11
CA ARG A 128 11.69 5.61 3.62
C ARG A 128 11.66 5.00 5.01
N LEU A 129 12.76 4.39 5.38
CA LEU A 129 13.03 3.90 6.73
C LEU A 129 14.55 3.87 6.95
N PRO A 130 15.03 3.83 8.20
CA PRO A 130 16.45 3.69 8.49
C PRO A 130 17.04 2.47 7.79
N ARG A 131 18.25 2.61 7.27
CA ARG A 131 18.92 1.57 6.50
C ARG A 131 18.93 0.22 7.22
N GLY A 132 18.43 -0.82 6.54
CA GLY A 132 18.38 -2.18 7.04
C GLY A 132 17.31 -2.45 8.10
N SER A 133 16.35 -1.53 8.31
CA SER A 133 15.29 -1.69 9.31
C SER A 133 13.94 -2.17 8.74
N ALA A 134 13.85 -2.42 7.44
CA ALA A 134 12.63 -2.95 6.83
C ALA A 134 12.25 -4.30 7.46
N VAL A 135 11.01 -4.41 7.92
CA VAL A 135 10.43 -5.70 8.31
C VAL A 135 9.79 -6.31 7.08
N LEU A 136 10.19 -7.52 6.75
CA LEU A 136 9.78 -8.19 5.52
C LEU A 136 8.68 -9.23 5.81
N ARG A 137 8.00 -9.69 4.77
CA ARG A 137 7.14 -10.89 4.85
C ARG A 137 7.96 -12.15 5.21
N SER A 138 9.23 -12.17 4.83
CA SER A 138 10.17 -13.23 5.19
C SER A 138 10.78 -12.96 6.56
N GLY A 139 10.87 -13.99 7.40
CA GLY A 139 11.50 -13.86 8.73
C GLY A 139 10.70 -14.50 9.84
N ALA A 140 9.47 -14.93 9.60
CA ALA A 140 8.69 -15.68 10.56
C ALA A 140 9.37 -17.03 10.90
N ARG A 141 9.28 -17.43 12.16
CA ARG A 141 9.90 -18.66 12.69
C ARG A 141 8.87 -19.53 13.39
N ALA A 142 9.08 -20.83 13.39
CA ALA A 142 8.26 -21.73 14.21
C ALA A 142 8.30 -21.27 15.67
N GLY A 143 7.12 -21.22 16.30
CA GLY A 143 6.96 -20.70 17.67
C GLY A 143 6.67 -19.21 17.76
N ASN A 144 6.68 -18.45 16.64
CA ASN A 144 6.22 -17.08 16.67
C ASN A 144 4.69 -17.04 16.81
N PHE A 145 4.21 -16.03 17.55
CA PHE A 145 2.78 -15.73 17.62
C PHE A 145 2.36 -14.87 16.42
N VAL A 146 1.13 -15.10 15.95
CA VAL A 146 0.49 -14.29 14.89
C VAL A 146 -0.39 -13.24 15.57
N TYR A 147 -0.14 -11.97 15.25
CA TYR A 147 -0.92 -10.84 15.73
C TYR A 147 -1.55 -10.10 14.55
N VAL A 148 -2.74 -9.54 14.76
CA VAL A 148 -3.43 -8.69 13.80
C VAL A 148 -3.79 -7.37 14.48
N THR A 149 -3.56 -6.26 13.79
CA THR A 149 -3.97 -4.93 14.26
C THR A 149 -5.40 -4.62 13.83
N GLY A 150 -6.29 -4.37 14.79
CA GLY A 150 -7.69 -4.05 14.51
C GLY A 150 -8.59 -5.27 14.41
N ALA A 151 -9.82 -5.07 13.92
CA ALA A 151 -10.83 -6.10 13.77
C ALA A 151 -10.81 -6.71 12.36
N LEU A 152 -10.93 -8.02 12.29
CA LEU A 152 -11.02 -8.76 11.03
C LEU A 152 -12.47 -8.92 10.58
N GLY A 153 -12.66 -9.00 9.25
CA GLY A 153 -13.95 -9.28 8.63
C GLY A 153 -14.83 -8.05 8.47
N GLY A 154 -16.02 -8.26 7.91
CA GLY A 154 -17.05 -7.23 7.79
C GLY A 154 -16.79 -6.11 6.76
N ALA A 155 -15.68 -6.11 6.06
CA ALA A 155 -15.30 -5.01 5.15
C ALA A 155 -16.29 -4.80 4.00
N TYR A 156 -16.92 -5.89 3.53
CA TYR A 156 -17.88 -5.90 2.42
C TYR A 156 -19.30 -6.28 2.84
N LEU A 157 -19.63 -6.24 4.14
CA LEU A 157 -21.03 -6.41 4.57
C LEU A 157 -21.90 -5.29 4.02
N PRO A 158 -23.19 -5.53 3.74
CA PRO A 158 -24.13 -4.52 3.28
C PRO A 158 -24.10 -3.29 4.21
N GLY A 159 -23.92 -2.09 3.63
CA GLY A 159 -23.79 -0.83 4.39
C GLY A 159 -22.42 -0.58 5.02
N SER A 160 -21.50 -1.53 5.02
CA SER A 160 -20.13 -1.31 5.50
C SER A 160 -19.35 -0.39 4.56
N ARG A 161 -18.61 0.53 5.16
CA ARG A 161 -17.63 1.37 4.47
C ARG A 161 -16.19 1.09 4.93
N HIS A 162 -15.99 0.01 5.66
CA HIS A 162 -14.69 -0.30 6.25
C HIS A 162 -13.59 -0.35 5.17
N HIS A 163 -13.84 -1.02 4.04
CA HIS A 163 -12.87 -1.10 2.93
C HIS A 163 -12.56 0.24 2.25
N LEU A 164 -13.35 1.28 2.51
CA LEU A 164 -13.13 2.65 2.01
C LEU A 164 -12.49 3.55 3.07
N LEU A 165 -12.71 3.24 4.34
CA LEU A 165 -12.38 4.12 5.47
C LEU A 165 -11.31 3.54 6.41
N PHE A 166 -10.72 2.40 6.09
CA PHE A 166 -9.66 1.84 6.92
C PHE A 166 -8.49 2.81 7.11
N GLU A 167 -7.83 2.70 8.25
CA GLU A 167 -6.66 3.50 8.60
C GLU A 167 -5.39 2.66 8.47
N PRO A 168 -4.45 3.04 7.60
CA PRO A 168 -3.12 2.43 7.54
C PRO A 168 -2.43 2.48 8.91
N ARG A 169 -1.83 1.39 9.32
CA ARG A 169 -1.27 1.22 10.67
C ARG A 169 0.17 1.75 10.79
N LEU A 170 0.41 2.98 10.33
CA LEU A 170 1.74 3.61 10.27
C LEU A 170 2.46 3.62 11.63
N GLU A 171 1.77 4.04 12.69
CA GLU A 171 2.37 4.11 14.02
C GLU A 171 2.73 2.72 14.56
N ALA A 172 1.81 1.75 14.40
CA ALA A 172 2.04 0.38 14.83
C ALA A 172 3.20 -0.26 14.04
N GLY A 173 3.22 -0.10 12.71
CA GLY A 173 4.28 -0.64 11.85
C GLY A 173 5.65 -0.09 12.24
N ARG A 174 5.77 1.24 12.39
CA ARG A 174 7.02 1.88 12.82
C ARG A 174 7.44 1.44 14.21
N PHE A 175 6.52 1.39 15.16
CA PHE A 175 6.79 0.95 16.52
C PHE A 175 7.36 -0.48 16.54
N LEU A 176 6.71 -1.40 15.84
CA LEU A 176 7.15 -2.79 15.75
C LEU A 176 8.53 -2.95 15.11
N ALA A 177 8.79 -2.19 14.04
CA ALA A 177 10.09 -2.19 13.36
C ALA A 177 11.20 -1.59 14.23
N GLN A 178 10.98 -0.43 14.84
CA GLN A 178 11.96 0.26 15.68
C GLN A 178 12.38 -0.56 16.91
N HIS A 179 11.41 -1.23 17.53
CA HIS A 179 11.67 -2.05 18.72
C HIS A 179 12.02 -3.50 18.39
N LYS A 180 12.05 -3.86 17.10
CA LYS A 180 12.33 -5.24 16.63
C LYS A 180 11.40 -6.28 17.28
N PHE A 181 10.14 -5.91 17.50
CA PHE A 181 9.14 -6.81 18.08
C PHE A 181 8.54 -7.75 17.04
N ALA A 182 8.53 -7.36 15.77
CA ALA A 182 8.06 -8.20 14.68
C ALA A 182 9.25 -8.85 13.94
N THR A 183 9.16 -10.14 13.69
CA THR A 183 10.11 -10.90 12.87
C THR A 183 9.69 -10.92 11.40
N ALA A 184 8.40 -10.79 11.13
CA ALA A 184 7.79 -10.63 9.80
C ALA A 184 6.54 -9.78 9.93
N MET A 185 6.24 -9.01 8.90
CA MET A 185 5.01 -8.22 8.78
C MET A 185 4.52 -8.24 7.34
N MET A 186 3.23 -8.02 7.18
CA MET A 186 2.58 -7.66 5.91
C MET A 186 1.27 -6.93 6.20
N ASP A 187 0.74 -6.23 5.22
CA ASP A 187 -0.61 -5.70 5.32
C ASP A 187 -1.68 -6.80 5.06
N LEU A 188 -2.91 -6.54 5.48
CA LEU A 188 -4.05 -7.41 5.21
C LEU A 188 -4.96 -6.72 4.18
N SER A 189 -4.82 -7.11 2.91
CA SER A 189 -5.57 -6.56 1.78
C SER A 189 -6.70 -7.47 1.29
N ASP A 190 -6.46 -8.78 1.26
CA ASP A 190 -7.39 -9.79 0.75
C ASP A 190 -8.03 -10.64 1.86
N GLY A 191 -7.63 -10.38 3.11
CA GLY A 191 -8.10 -11.07 4.30
C GLY A 191 -7.14 -12.15 4.79
N LEU A 192 -7.25 -12.48 6.09
CA LEU A 192 -6.30 -13.35 6.79
C LEU A 192 -6.08 -14.69 6.09
N ALA A 193 -7.14 -15.29 5.55
CA ALA A 193 -7.07 -16.60 4.88
C ALA A 193 -6.24 -16.57 3.58
N ALA A 194 -6.16 -15.41 2.92
CA ALA A 194 -5.37 -15.23 1.71
C ALA A 194 -3.95 -14.70 2.01
N ASP A 195 -3.84 -13.80 2.99
CA ASP A 195 -2.61 -13.05 3.23
C ASP A 195 -1.64 -13.80 4.16
N LEU A 196 -2.15 -14.51 5.19
CA LEU A 196 -1.28 -15.31 6.06
C LEU A 196 -0.46 -16.38 5.32
N PRO A 197 -1.03 -17.16 4.39
CA PRO A 197 -0.24 -18.08 3.55
C PRO A 197 0.90 -17.39 2.80
N ARG A 198 0.68 -16.17 2.25
CA ARG A 198 1.73 -15.42 1.55
C ARG A 198 2.91 -15.07 2.45
N LEU A 199 2.64 -14.71 3.71
CA LEU A 199 3.67 -14.44 4.72
C LEU A 199 4.41 -15.72 5.10
N LEU A 200 3.68 -16.82 5.26
CA LEU A 200 4.27 -18.13 5.58
C LEU A 200 5.15 -18.63 4.44
N ASP A 201 4.67 -18.54 3.20
CA ASP A 201 5.44 -18.92 2.00
C ASP A 201 6.72 -18.08 1.87
N ALA A 202 6.63 -16.76 2.05
CA ALA A 202 7.79 -15.86 2.03
C ALA A 202 8.80 -16.24 3.11
N SER A 203 8.33 -16.71 4.26
CA SER A 203 9.14 -17.19 5.39
C SER A 203 9.55 -18.65 5.27
N ARG A 204 9.16 -19.37 4.20
CA ARG A 204 9.36 -20.82 4.01
C ARG A 204 8.83 -21.63 5.21
N ARG A 205 7.63 -21.30 5.64
CA ARG A 205 6.87 -21.97 6.71
C ARG A 205 5.49 -22.35 6.15
N GLY A 206 5.02 -23.53 6.47
CA GLY A 206 3.74 -24.05 6.06
C GLY A 206 3.21 -25.02 7.08
#